data_9f9bab901628bcad43a525a2bdeca3df
#
_entry.id   9f9bab901628bcad43a525a2bdeca3df
#
_cell.length_a   1.000
_cell.length_b   1.000
_cell.length_c   1.000
_cell.angle_alpha   90.00
_cell.angle_beta   90.00
_cell.angle_gamma   90.00
#
_symmetry.space_group_name_H-M   'P 1'
#
loop_
_entity.id
_entity.type
_entity.pdbx_description
1 polymer ?
#
loop_
_entity_poly.entity_id
_entity_poly.type
_entity_poly.pdbx_seq_one_letter_code
_entity_poly.pdbx_strand_id
1 'polypeptide(L)'
;MTTLLEKTRKINRLLQKSDSVEYDGISCVLSNVLEANVYIVSTTGQIYGYAFVDDFECDIMLDKVVSQGQFPKHYVNWLLKLDETSANIKSKSGLCAFTEKTKCLYKGKNTTIVPIYGIGERKGTLIVAKFDKQFTDDDILLAEYGATVVGMEILRDHTEKMEEDMRKQAT
;
A
#
# COMPACT_ATOMS: atom_id res chain seq x y z
N MET A 1 -4.80 16.21 19.27
CA MET A 1 -3.96 15.06 18.89
C MET A 1 -4.84 13.84 18.68
N THR A 2 -4.74 13.20 17.51
CA THR A 2 -5.60 12.04 17.18
C THR A 2 -5.05 10.78 17.85
N THR A 3 -5.88 10.08 18.61
CA THR A 3 -5.47 8.86 19.32
C THR A 3 -5.47 7.65 18.41
N LEU A 4 -4.80 6.57 18.83
CA LEU A 4 -4.83 5.29 18.14
C LEU A 4 -6.26 4.77 17.97
N LEU A 5 -7.06 4.91 19.02
CA LEU A 5 -8.48 4.50 18.98
C LEU A 5 -9.26 5.25 17.90
N GLU A 6 -9.09 6.57 17.82
CA GLU A 6 -9.76 7.39 16.80
C GLU A 6 -9.30 7.00 15.38
N LYS A 7 -8.01 6.76 15.20
CA LYS A 7 -7.45 6.33 13.91
C LYS A 7 -7.99 4.96 13.50
N THR A 8 -8.04 4.01 14.43
CA THR A 8 -8.60 2.68 14.18
C THR A 8 -10.07 2.77 13.80
N ARG A 9 -10.83 3.63 14.48
CA ARG A 9 -12.24 3.84 14.17
C ARG A 9 -12.47 4.41 12.78
N LYS A 10 -11.57 5.27 12.29
CA LYS A 10 -11.66 5.79 10.92
C LYS A 10 -11.55 4.67 9.89
N ILE A 11 -10.66 3.72 10.12
CA ILE A 11 -10.53 2.55 9.23
C ILE A 11 -11.79 1.68 9.32
N ASN A 12 -12.27 1.42 10.54
CA ASN A 12 -13.45 0.58 10.75
C ASN A 12 -14.72 1.15 10.10
N ARG A 13 -14.86 2.47 10.05
CA ARG A 13 -16.02 3.11 9.42
C ARG A 13 -16.15 2.79 7.94
N LEU A 14 -15.03 2.57 7.24
CA LEU A 14 -15.07 2.13 5.84
C LEU A 14 -15.73 0.76 5.71
N LEU A 15 -15.40 -0.15 6.63
CA LEU A 15 -15.94 -1.51 6.63
C LEU A 15 -17.44 -1.54 6.99
N GLN A 16 -17.90 -0.56 7.76
CA GLN A 16 -19.29 -0.51 8.26
C GLN A 16 -20.26 0.14 7.29
N LYS A 17 -19.79 0.96 6.36
CA LYS A 17 -20.66 1.83 5.56
C LYS A 17 -20.89 1.37 4.12
N SER A 18 -20.17 0.38 3.64
CA SER A 18 -20.33 -0.09 2.27
C SER A 18 -20.21 -1.60 2.17
N ASP A 19 -20.84 -2.16 1.16
CA ASP A 19 -20.77 -3.60 0.87
C ASP A 19 -19.39 -4.03 0.37
N SER A 20 -18.59 -3.08 -0.11
CA SER A 20 -17.24 -3.32 -0.55
C SER A 20 -16.34 -2.14 -0.19
N VAL A 21 -15.07 -2.41 0.04
CA VAL A 21 -14.06 -1.37 0.30
C VAL A 21 -13.32 -1.10 -1.00
N GLU A 22 -13.38 0.15 -1.46
CA GLU A 22 -12.61 0.56 -2.62
C GLU A 22 -11.15 0.81 -2.22
N TYR A 23 -10.23 0.39 -3.06
CA TYR A 23 -8.79 0.53 -2.78
C TYR A 23 -8.36 1.99 -2.62
N ASP A 24 -8.93 2.89 -3.41
CA ASP A 24 -8.64 4.31 -3.27
C ASP A 24 -9.15 4.86 -1.94
N GLY A 25 -10.32 4.41 -1.51
CA GLY A 25 -10.90 4.80 -0.22
C GLY A 25 -10.02 4.39 0.95
N ILE A 26 -9.57 3.13 1.00
CA ILE A 26 -8.69 2.67 2.07
C ILE A 26 -7.32 3.35 2.01
N SER A 27 -6.80 3.61 0.81
CA SER A 27 -5.55 4.33 0.64
C SER A 27 -5.63 5.75 1.21
N CYS A 28 -6.74 6.46 0.95
CA CYS A 28 -6.96 7.80 1.48
C CYS A 28 -7.06 7.82 3.00
N VAL A 29 -7.79 6.88 3.59
CA VAL A 29 -7.92 6.80 5.05
C VAL A 29 -6.58 6.45 5.70
N LEU A 30 -5.84 5.49 5.15
CA LEU A 30 -4.51 5.13 5.67
C LEU A 30 -3.54 6.30 5.55
N SER A 31 -3.56 7.01 4.42
CA SER A 31 -2.72 8.20 4.24
C SER A 31 -3.03 9.26 5.30
N ASN A 32 -4.31 9.46 5.60
CA ASN A 32 -4.74 10.43 6.60
C ASN A 32 -4.31 10.03 8.02
N VAL A 33 -4.57 8.77 8.42
CA VAL A 33 -4.25 8.34 9.80
C VAL A 33 -2.75 8.14 10.02
N LEU A 34 -2.00 7.80 8.98
CA LEU A 34 -0.55 7.59 9.09
C LEU A 34 0.25 8.85 8.76
N GLU A 35 -0.37 9.84 8.13
CA GLU A 35 0.31 11.03 7.60
C GLU A 35 1.46 10.61 6.67
N ALA A 36 1.16 9.74 5.73
CA ALA A 36 2.14 9.08 4.86
C ALA A 36 1.58 8.90 3.46
N ASN A 37 2.46 8.77 2.48
CA ASN A 37 2.07 8.27 1.15
C ASN A 37 1.75 6.79 1.27
N VAL A 38 0.72 6.34 0.57
CA VAL A 38 0.25 4.95 0.63
C VAL A 38 0.11 4.40 -0.78
N TYR A 39 0.60 3.17 -0.97
CA TYR A 39 0.45 2.43 -2.23
C TYR A 39 0.00 1.01 -1.91
N ILE A 40 -1.01 0.54 -2.62
CA ILE A 40 -1.47 -0.85 -2.56
C ILE A 40 -1.13 -1.48 -3.89
N VAL A 41 -0.29 -2.51 -3.87
CA VAL A 41 0.32 -3.08 -5.08
C VAL A 41 0.08 -4.57 -5.13
N SER A 42 -0.24 -5.09 -6.32
CA SER A 42 -0.41 -6.53 -6.52
C SER A 42 0.94 -7.26 -6.52
N THR A 43 0.90 -8.59 -6.57
CA THR A 43 2.11 -9.42 -6.66
C THR A 43 2.84 -9.25 -8.00
N THR A 44 2.18 -8.67 -9.01
CA THR A 44 2.81 -8.37 -10.31
C THR A 44 3.24 -6.92 -10.43
N GLY A 45 2.97 -6.10 -9.41
CA GLY A 45 3.34 -4.69 -9.40
C GLY A 45 2.27 -3.73 -9.85
N GLN A 46 1.09 -4.24 -10.22
CA GLN A 46 -0.05 -3.40 -10.59
C GLN A 46 -0.50 -2.59 -9.36
N ILE A 47 -0.72 -1.30 -9.55
CA ILE A 47 -1.21 -0.44 -8.47
C ILE A 47 -2.72 -0.57 -8.38
N TYR A 48 -3.21 -1.07 -7.23
CA TYR A 48 -4.63 -1.16 -6.95
C TYR A 48 -5.19 0.17 -6.45
N GLY A 49 -4.39 0.91 -5.68
CA GLY A 49 -4.77 2.21 -5.15
C GLY A 49 -3.57 2.93 -4.56
N TYR A 50 -3.69 4.24 -4.43
CA TYR A 50 -2.64 5.06 -3.83
C TYR A 50 -3.25 6.35 -3.27
N ALA A 51 -2.51 6.98 -2.34
CA ALA A 51 -2.82 8.30 -1.85
C ALA A 51 -1.53 8.99 -1.42
N PHE A 52 -1.42 10.28 -1.70
CA PHE A 52 -0.24 11.06 -1.35
C PHE A 52 -0.58 12.05 -0.24
N VAL A 53 0.43 12.37 0.59
CA VAL A 53 0.33 13.50 1.52
C VAL A 53 0.31 14.79 0.72
N ASP A 54 -0.23 15.84 1.32
CA ASP A 54 -0.21 17.17 0.72
C ASP A 54 1.23 17.61 0.44
N ASP A 55 1.43 18.39 -0.59
CA ASP A 55 2.75 18.91 -1.01
C ASP A 55 3.73 17.84 -1.51
N PHE A 56 3.29 16.60 -1.72
CA PHE A 56 4.15 15.59 -2.34
C PHE A 56 4.23 15.82 -3.84
N GLU A 57 5.44 16.07 -4.32
CA GLU A 57 5.74 16.24 -5.74
C GLU A 57 6.96 15.41 -6.10
N CYS A 58 6.78 14.41 -6.95
CA CYS A 58 7.86 13.58 -7.45
C CYS A 58 7.53 13.17 -8.89
N ASP A 59 8.25 13.76 -9.84
CA ASP A 59 8.02 13.51 -11.27
C ASP A 59 8.22 12.04 -11.62
N ILE A 60 9.22 11.39 -11.01
CA ILE A 60 9.50 9.97 -11.26
C ILE A 60 8.31 9.13 -10.81
N MET A 61 7.77 9.41 -9.61
CA MET A 61 6.60 8.68 -9.11
C MET A 61 5.38 8.92 -10.02
N LEU A 62 5.11 10.17 -10.40
CA LEU A 62 3.96 10.50 -11.24
C LEU A 62 4.11 9.94 -12.65
N ASP A 63 5.24 10.16 -13.30
CA ASP A 63 5.45 9.82 -14.71
C ASP A 63 5.83 8.35 -14.94
N LYS A 64 6.63 7.76 -14.06
CA LYS A 64 7.20 6.41 -14.26
C LYS A 64 6.46 5.31 -13.51
N VAL A 65 5.70 5.65 -12.48
CA VAL A 65 5.01 4.69 -11.64
C VAL A 65 3.50 4.86 -11.74
N VAL A 66 2.96 6.00 -11.28
CA VAL A 66 1.51 6.22 -11.20
C VAL A 66 0.86 6.24 -12.58
N SER A 67 1.42 6.97 -13.54
CA SER A 67 0.84 7.04 -14.90
C SER A 67 0.89 5.69 -15.63
N GLN A 68 1.82 4.81 -15.28
CA GLN A 68 1.92 3.46 -15.82
C GLN A 68 1.00 2.48 -15.09
N GLY A 69 0.48 2.85 -13.91
CA GLY A 69 -0.30 1.94 -13.06
C GLY A 69 0.51 0.75 -12.57
N GLN A 70 1.83 0.84 -12.58
CA GLN A 70 2.72 -0.30 -12.42
C GLN A 70 4.05 0.11 -11.80
N PHE A 71 4.47 -0.59 -10.75
CA PHE A 71 5.82 -0.43 -10.20
C PHE A 71 6.85 -1.15 -11.08
N PRO A 72 8.10 -0.64 -11.12
CA PRO A 72 9.17 -1.30 -11.89
C PRO A 72 9.40 -2.74 -11.41
N LYS A 73 9.69 -3.64 -12.34
CA LYS A 73 9.83 -5.07 -12.07
C LYS A 73 10.92 -5.38 -11.03
N HIS A 74 12.05 -4.67 -11.09
CA HIS A 74 13.13 -4.89 -10.11
C HIS A 74 12.69 -4.56 -8.69
N TYR A 75 11.86 -3.52 -8.53
CA TYR A 75 11.32 -3.11 -7.23
C TYR A 75 10.31 -4.14 -6.72
N VAL A 76 9.43 -4.62 -7.60
CA VAL A 76 8.44 -5.65 -7.25
C VAL A 76 9.12 -6.94 -6.81
N ASN A 77 10.18 -7.36 -7.51
CA ASN A 77 10.93 -8.55 -7.15
C ASN A 77 11.55 -8.42 -5.74
N TRP A 78 12.04 -7.23 -5.41
CA TRP A 78 12.56 -6.96 -4.08
C TRP A 78 11.44 -7.00 -3.02
N LEU A 79 10.29 -6.41 -3.31
CA LEU A 79 9.13 -6.43 -2.39
C LEU A 79 8.70 -7.85 -2.05
N LEU A 80 8.66 -8.73 -3.03
CA LEU A 80 8.20 -10.12 -2.85
C LEU A 80 9.16 -10.97 -2.01
N LYS A 81 10.39 -10.54 -1.82
CA LYS A 81 11.33 -11.20 -0.92
C LYS A 81 11.06 -10.88 0.55
N LEU A 82 10.30 -9.81 0.81
CA LEU A 82 9.94 -9.40 2.17
C LEU A 82 8.64 -10.11 2.56
N ASP A 83 8.73 -11.12 3.39
CA ASP A 83 7.57 -11.91 3.83
C ASP A 83 7.01 -11.45 5.19
N GLU A 84 7.69 -10.51 5.85
CA GLU A 84 7.26 -9.88 7.09
C GLU A 84 7.36 -8.36 6.96
N THR A 85 6.70 -7.64 7.87
CA THR A 85 6.76 -6.18 7.91
C THR A 85 8.20 -5.71 8.09
N SER A 86 8.63 -4.79 7.23
CA SER A 86 9.95 -4.16 7.30
C SER A 86 9.73 -2.65 7.47
N ALA A 87 10.03 -2.15 8.67
CA ALA A 87 9.71 -0.77 9.03
C ALA A 87 10.91 0.16 8.91
N ASN A 88 10.62 1.41 8.57
CA ASN A 88 11.60 2.51 8.56
C ASN A 88 12.84 2.22 7.72
N ILE A 89 12.61 1.74 6.51
CA ILE A 89 13.70 1.45 5.56
C ILE A 89 14.15 2.75 4.91
N LYS A 90 15.46 3.00 4.97
CA LYS A 90 16.07 4.16 4.30
C LYS A 90 16.92 3.67 3.13
N SER A 91 16.98 4.48 2.07
CA SER A 91 17.88 4.19 0.96
C SER A 91 19.33 4.40 1.40
N LYS A 92 20.13 3.34 1.35
CA LYS A 92 21.55 3.38 1.71
C LYS A 92 22.39 4.14 0.71
N SER A 93 22.00 4.13 -0.57
CA SER A 93 22.74 4.76 -1.66
C SER A 93 22.33 6.20 -1.93
N GLY A 94 21.18 6.64 -1.37
CA GLY A 94 20.61 7.94 -1.71
C GLY A 94 20.00 7.99 -3.10
N LEU A 95 20.02 6.88 -3.85
CA LEU A 95 19.44 6.80 -5.17
C LEU A 95 17.95 6.51 -5.12
N CYS A 96 17.24 6.92 -6.18
CA CYS A 96 15.82 6.61 -6.31
C CYS A 96 15.62 5.10 -6.44
N ALA A 97 14.73 4.54 -5.61
CA ALA A 97 14.44 3.11 -5.61
C ALA A 97 13.83 2.62 -6.93
N PHE A 98 13.20 3.51 -7.69
CA PHE A 98 12.49 3.15 -8.91
C PHE A 98 13.36 3.20 -10.17
N THR A 99 14.31 4.10 -10.23
CA THR A 99 15.19 4.25 -11.40
C THR A 99 16.62 3.75 -11.15
N GLU A 100 17.07 3.75 -9.89
CA GLU A 100 18.43 3.40 -9.45
C GLU A 100 19.53 4.25 -10.10
N LYS A 101 19.17 5.27 -10.90
CA LYS A 101 20.12 6.10 -11.66
C LYS A 101 20.21 7.53 -11.17
N THR A 102 19.14 8.05 -10.53
CA THR A 102 19.08 9.43 -10.06
C THR A 102 18.94 9.46 -8.55
N LYS A 103 19.41 10.57 -7.95
CA LYS A 103 19.24 10.77 -6.51
C LYS A 103 17.78 11.01 -6.18
N CYS A 104 17.32 10.45 -5.05
CA CYS A 104 15.99 10.72 -4.55
C CYS A 104 15.93 12.16 -4.01
N LEU A 105 14.90 12.91 -4.42
CA LEU A 105 14.69 14.29 -3.97
C LEU A 105 14.33 14.36 -2.48
N TYR A 106 13.78 13.28 -1.93
CA TYR A 106 13.33 13.20 -0.53
C TYR A 106 14.33 12.42 0.29
N LYS A 107 15.39 13.11 0.78
CA LYS A 107 16.48 12.50 1.54
C LYS A 107 16.03 11.90 2.87
N GLY A 108 15.00 12.47 3.49
CA GLY A 108 14.46 12.00 4.78
C GLY A 108 13.37 10.96 4.66
N LYS A 109 13.23 10.31 3.50
CA LYS A 109 12.16 9.33 3.29
C LYS A 109 12.41 8.05 4.09
N ASN A 110 11.42 7.67 4.88
CA ASN A 110 11.32 6.37 5.54
C ASN A 110 10.20 5.57 4.90
N THR A 111 10.48 4.35 4.50
CA THR A 111 9.50 3.47 3.87
C THR A 111 9.22 2.30 4.80
N THR A 112 7.96 1.98 5.00
CA THR A 112 7.55 0.76 5.69
C THR A 112 6.81 -0.12 4.69
N ILE A 113 7.21 -1.37 4.61
CA ILE A 113 6.67 -2.36 3.69
C ILE A 113 5.91 -3.39 4.50
N VAL A 114 4.64 -3.58 4.18
CA VAL A 114 3.79 -4.58 4.85
C VAL A 114 3.29 -5.58 3.81
N PRO A 115 3.69 -6.85 3.89
CA PRO A 115 3.13 -7.88 3.01
C PRO A 115 1.63 -8.02 3.23
N ILE A 116 0.88 -8.12 2.14
CA ILE A 116 -0.57 -8.33 2.19
C ILE A 116 -0.85 -9.81 1.95
N TYR A 117 -1.48 -10.45 2.93
CA TYR A 117 -1.89 -11.86 2.85
C TYR A 117 -3.41 -11.96 2.87
N GLY A 118 -3.94 -12.90 2.09
CA GLY A 118 -5.33 -13.33 2.15
C GLY A 118 -5.37 -14.82 2.40
N ILE A 119 -5.62 -15.21 3.64
CA ILE A 119 -5.71 -16.61 4.09
C ILE A 119 -4.50 -17.44 3.64
N GLY A 120 -3.31 -17.07 4.11
CA GLY A 120 -2.08 -17.82 3.88
C GLY A 120 -1.39 -17.59 2.54
N GLU A 121 -2.02 -16.90 1.60
CA GLU A 121 -1.41 -16.59 0.31
C GLU A 121 -1.01 -15.12 0.21
N ARG A 122 0.15 -14.86 -0.39
CA ARG A 122 0.58 -13.50 -0.67
C ARG A 122 -0.32 -12.88 -1.75
N LYS A 123 -0.98 -11.77 -1.41
CA LYS A 123 -1.90 -11.08 -2.34
C LYS A 123 -1.37 -9.76 -2.86
N GLY A 124 -0.36 -9.21 -2.22
CA GLY A 124 0.21 -7.94 -2.64
C GLY A 124 1.12 -7.36 -1.59
N THR A 125 1.33 -6.06 -1.66
CA THR A 125 2.18 -5.32 -0.74
C THR A 125 1.57 -3.95 -0.45
N LEU A 126 1.55 -3.58 0.83
CA LEU A 126 1.22 -2.23 1.25
C LEU A 126 2.55 -1.49 1.46
N ILE A 127 2.71 -0.37 0.79
CA ILE A 127 3.91 0.46 0.88
C ILE A 127 3.48 1.80 1.46
N VAL A 128 4.09 2.21 2.56
CA VAL A 128 3.83 3.52 3.17
C VAL A 128 5.14 4.27 3.34
N ALA A 129 5.13 5.57 3.08
CA ALA A 129 6.32 6.40 3.13
C ALA A 129 6.06 7.70 3.88
N LYS A 130 6.93 8.01 4.86
CA LYS A 130 6.95 9.29 5.57
C LYS A 130 8.21 10.06 5.18
N PHE A 131 8.12 11.38 5.31
CA PHE A 131 9.23 12.28 5.00
C PHE A 131 9.66 12.97 6.29
N ASP A 132 10.96 12.88 6.62
CA ASP A 132 11.60 13.48 7.81
C ASP A 132 11.04 12.97 9.15
N LYS A 133 10.32 11.86 9.15
CA LYS A 133 9.77 11.23 10.37
C LYS A 133 9.87 9.72 10.24
N GLN A 134 9.90 9.05 11.37
CA GLN A 134 9.86 7.59 11.44
C GLN A 134 8.43 7.13 11.72
N PHE A 135 8.15 5.89 11.35
CA PHE A 135 6.92 5.21 11.75
C PHE A 135 7.06 4.75 13.19
N THR A 136 6.07 5.09 14.01
CA THR A 136 5.98 4.62 15.40
C THR A 136 5.38 3.22 15.43
N ASP A 137 5.42 2.58 16.60
CA ASP A 137 4.77 1.27 16.78
C ASP A 137 3.28 1.34 16.50
N ASP A 138 2.62 2.43 16.90
CA ASP A 138 1.20 2.64 16.59
C ASP A 138 0.96 2.76 15.08
N ASP A 139 1.84 3.45 14.36
CA ASP A 139 1.78 3.56 12.91
C ASP A 139 1.91 2.18 12.24
N ILE A 140 2.85 1.37 12.71
CA ILE A 140 3.09 0.03 12.18
C ILE A 140 1.86 -0.85 12.42
N LEU A 141 1.28 -0.78 13.61
CA LEU A 141 0.05 -1.51 13.94
C LEU A 141 -1.09 -1.13 12.99
N LEU A 142 -1.28 0.17 12.75
CA LEU A 142 -2.32 0.67 11.84
C LEU A 142 -2.07 0.23 10.39
N ALA A 143 -0.81 0.25 9.95
CA ALA A 143 -0.45 -0.21 8.61
C ALA A 143 -0.72 -1.71 8.45
N GLU A 144 -0.36 -2.52 9.44
CA GLU A 144 -0.62 -3.95 9.43
C GLU A 144 -2.12 -4.25 9.46
N TYR A 145 -2.90 -3.50 10.23
CA TYR A 145 -4.35 -3.60 10.23
C TYR A 145 -4.92 -3.26 8.85
N GLY A 146 -4.45 -2.17 8.26
CA GLY A 146 -4.85 -1.78 6.90
C GLY A 146 -4.53 -2.86 5.87
N ALA A 147 -3.34 -3.47 5.97
CA ALA A 147 -2.94 -4.56 5.08
C ALA A 147 -3.87 -5.78 5.23
N THR A 148 -4.30 -6.09 6.45
CA THR A 148 -5.25 -7.17 6.71
C THR A 148 -6.60 -6.89 6.03
N VAL A 149 -7.11 -5.67 6.17
CA VAL A 149 -8.36 -5.25 5.53
C VAL A 149 -8.26 -5.37 4.00
N VAL A 150 -7.16 -4.89 3.43
CA VAL A 150 -6.93 -4.97 1.99
C VAL A 150 -6.83 -6.42 1.52
N GLY A 151 -6.13 -7.26 2.28
CA GLY A 151 -5.98 -8.69 1.95
C GLY A 151 -7.32 -9.40 1.87
N MET A 152 -8.22 -9.12 2.80
CA MET A 152 -9.57 -9.67 2.79
C MET A 152 -10.37 -9.17 1.58
N GLU A 153 -10.22 -7.91 1.21
CA GLU A 153 -10.90 -7.33 0.05
C GLU A 153 -10.39 -7.94 -1.27
N ILE A 154 -9.08 -8.12 -1.42
CA ILE A 154 -8.51 -8.75 -2.60
C ILE A 154 -9.04 -10.19 -2.72
N LEU A 155 -9.06 -10.92 -1.61
CA LEU A 155 -9.57 -12.29 -1.58
C LEU A 155 -11.04 -12.34 -2.01
N ARG A 156 -11.86 -11.43 -1.51
CA ARG A 156 -13.28 -11.35 -1.86
C ARG A 156 -13.46 -11.07 -3.35
N ASP A 157 -12.72 -10.13 -3.92
CA ASP A 157 -12.77 -9.81 -5.35
C ASP A 157 -12.42 -11.02 -6.22
N HIS A 158 -11.39 -11.77 -5.84
CA HIS A 158 -10.99 -12.98 -6.56
C HIS A 158 -12.07 -14.05 -6.50
N THR A 159 -12.70 -14.24 -5.35
CA THR A 159 -13.77 -15.21 -5.15
C THR A 159 -14.99 -14.84 -6.00
N GLU A 160 -15.40 -13.59 -6.01
CA GLU A 160 -16.53 -13.11 -6.81
C GLU A 160 -16.30 -13.30 -8.30
N LYS A 161 -15.09 -13.02 -8.79
CA LYS A 161 -14.73 -13.24 -10.20
C LYS A 161 -14.79 -14.71 -10.58
N MET A 162 -14.30 -15.59 -9.72
CA MET A 162 -14.35 -17.03 -9.95
C MET A 162 -15.80 -17.53 -10.03
N GLU A 163 -16.65 -17.08 -9.12
CA GLU A 163 -18.06 -17.44 -9.12
C GLU A 163 -18.78 -16.95 -10.37
N GLU A 164 -18.49 -15.74 -10.83
CA GLU A 164 -19.05 -15.19 -12.06
C GLU A 164 -18.63 -15.98 -13.27
N ASP A 165 -17.33 -16.33 -13.38
CA ASP A 165 -16.82 -17.14 -14.48
C ASP A 165 -17.46 -18.53 -14.51
N MET A 166 -17.64 -19.15 -13.35
CA MET A 166 -18.33 -20.44 -13.23
C MET A 166 -19.78 -20.35 -13.68
N ARG A 167 -20.50 -19.30 -13.34
CA ARG A 167 -21.88 -19.08 -13.80
C ARG A 167 -21.96 -18.92 -15.32
N LYS A 168 -21.01 -18.21 -15.92
CA LYS A 168 -20.94 -18.03 -17.37
C LYS A 168 -20.67 -19.33 -18.09
N GLN A 169 -19.86 -20.23 -17.51
CA GLN A 169 -19.58 -21.54 -18.08
C GLN A 169 -20.76 -22.51 -17.97
N ALA A 170 -21.65 -22.33 -16.99
CA ALA A 170 -22.80 -23.17 -16.73
C ALA A 170 -23.99 -22.86 -17.66
N THR A 171 -23.94 -21.74 -18.40
CA THR A 171 -24.95 -21.38 -19.39
C THR A 171 -24.47 -21.68 -20.84
#